data_d873b4924b73e0a7ad54423b44c85d47
#
_entry.id   d873b4924b73e0a7ad54423b44c85d47
#
_cell.length_a   1.000
_cell.length_b   1.000
_cell.length_c   1.000
_cell.angle_alpha   90.00
_cell.angle_beta   90.00
_cell.angle_gamma   90.00
#
_symmetry.space_group_name_H-M   'P 1'
#
loop_
_entity.id
_entity.type
_entity.pdbx_description
1 polymer ?
#
loop_
_entity_poly.entity_id
_entity_poly.type
_entity_poly.pdbx_seq_one_letter_code
_entity_poly.pdbx_strand_id
1 'polypeptide(L)'
;MGVGSRATLAAGALMAGVAAVFLAQTAAPTPRHTPAPATTPAAHPAPGAAASDLPKCADCHEAQVKAFASNPHARSHGPTAPDPEEACSTCHGDGTAHIESSGDPTKIQTFHGLDGAENCLSCHSKSDPHGSFAFGFHANSAAVNCLSCHSIHATGPRAEHLLAKDTGPLCQTCHTGIAASFRNKPFAHRLDRGGMTCVDCHNPHDRKGQPVKLTADGELACVSCHAEKRGPFVFDHVTGSAGNCLTCHQAHGSSNPKQLIWARVDQLCLSCHSKTGGPKTAGNQPPSFHDLTLPRYRNCTTCHVAIHGSNLSEVFLK
;
A
#
# COMPACT_ATOMS: atom_id res chain seq x y z
N MET A 1 -61.80 -59.03 -28.36
CA MET A 1 -61.51 -59.00 -29.81
C MET A 1 -60.88 -57.65 -30.11
N GLY A 2 -59.74 -57.64 -30.74
CA GLY A 2 -59.10 -56.39 -31.18
C GLY A 2 -57.66 -56.28 -30.75
N VAL A 3 -56.81 -56.89 -31.52
CA VAL A 3 -55.32 -56.84 -31.40
C VAL A 3 -54.85 -55.52 -31.97
N GLY A 4 -54.05 -54.79 -31.24
CA GLY A 4 -53.44 -53.53 -31.63
C GLY A 4 -51.90 -53.57 -31.50
N SER A 5 -51.28 -53.52 -32.64
CA SER A 5 -49.89 -53.71 -32.96
C SER A 5 -48.94 -52.70 -32.22
N ARG A 6 -47.83 -53.19 -31.69
CA ARG A 6 -46.72 -52.44 -31.19
C ARG A 6 -45.82 -52.01 -32.34
N ALA A 7 -45.62 -50.71 -32.50
CA ALA A 7 -44.56 -50.13 -33.32
C ALA A 7 -43.39 -49.68 -32.41
N THR A 8 -42.27 -50.37 -32.47
CA THR A 8 -41.01 -50.04 -31.87
C THR A 8 -40.30 -49.05 -32.77
N LEU A 9 -40.12 -47.82 -32.28
CA LEU A 9 -39.23 -46.85 -32.89
C LEU A 9 -37.88 -46.92 -32.17
N ALA A 10 -36.90 -47.39 -32.90
CA ALA A 10 -35.51 -47.34 -32.45
C ALA A 10 -34.94 -45.88 -32.60
N ALA A 11 -34.67 -45.23 -31.51
CA ALA A 11 -33.96 -43.98 -31.53
C ALA A 11 -32.45 -44.28 -31.50
N GLY A 12 -31.78 -44.04 -32.62
CA GLY A 12 -30.34 -44.12 -32.73
C GLY A 12 -29.69 -42.92 -32.00
N ALA A 13 -28.93 -43.19 -30.96
CA ALA A 13 -28.11 -42.20 -30.28
C ALA A 13 -26.86 -41.90 -31.12
N LEU A 14 -26.83 -40.73 -31.73
CA LEU A 14 -25.62 -40.17 -32.34
C LEU A 14 -24.76 -39.59 -31.22
N MET A 15 -23.73 -40.32 -30.81
CA MET A 15 -22.66 -39.81 -29.93
C MET A 15 -21.72 -38.95 -30.77
N ALA A 16 -21.92 -37.64 -30.73
CA ALA A 16 -20.94 -36.67 -31.23
C ALA A 16 -19.82 -36.56 -30.20
N GLY A 17 -18.71 -37.23 -30.48
CA GLY A 17 -17.48 -37.09 -29.70
C GLY A 17 -16.90 -35.67 -29.88
N VAL A 18 -17.01 -34.85 -28.86
CA VAL A 18 -16.24 -33.59 -28.77
C VAL A 18 -14.84 -33.96 -28.35
N ALA A 19 -13.92 -34.04 -29.31
CA ALA A 19 -12.50 -34.12 -29.03
C ALA A 19 -12.03 -32.76 -28.48
N ALA A 20 -11.85 -32.68 -27.18
CA ALA A 20 -11.20 -31.53 -26.57
C ALA A 20 -9.70 -31.55 -26.95
N VAL A 21 -9.35 -30.74 -27.93
CA VAL A 21 -7.96 -30.46 -28.25
C VAL A 21 -7.39 -29.58 -27.15
N PHE A 22 -6.69 -30.18 -26.19
CA PHE A 22 -5.84 -29.47 -25.26
C PHE A 22 -4.64 -28.92 -26.06
N LEU A 23 -4.74 -27.67 -26.49
CA LEU A 23 -3.57 -26.89 -26.90
C LEU A 23 -2.72 -26.66 -25.66
N ALA A 24 -1.69 -27.47 -25.50
CA ALA A 24 -0.61 -27.19 -24.56
C ALA A 24 0.06 -25.88 -24.99
N GLN A 25 -0.30 -24.78 -24.34
CA GLN A 25 0.47 -23.55 -24.47
C GLN A 25 1.80 -23.79 -23.78
N THR A 26 2.82 -24.06 -24.54
CA THR A 26 4.20 -24.03 -24.09
C THR A 26 4.50 -22.58 -23.69
N ALA A 27 4.54 -22.32 -22.39
CA ALA A 27 5.00 -21.06 -21.85
C ALA A 27 6.43 -20.82 -22.38
N ALA A 28 6.61 -19.75 -23.12
CA ALA A 28 7.93 -19.30 -23.52
C ALA A 28 8.78 -19.10 -22.26
N PRO A 29 10.04 -19.53 -22.23
CA PRO A 29 10.90 -19.31 -21.09
C PRO A 29 11.07 -17.81 -20.90
N THR A 30 10.69 -17.32 -19.72
CA THR A 30 11.01 -15.96 -19.27
C THR A 30 12.50 -15.74 -19.40
N PRO A 31 12.96 -14.66 -20.04
CA PRO A 31 14.38 -14.35 -20.09
C PRO A 31 14.89 -14.24 -18.66
N ARG A 32 15.84 -15.10 -18.31
CA ARG A 32 16.60 -14.94 -17.06
C ARG A 32 17.35 -13.62 -17.20
N HIS A 33 16.97 -12.64 -16.38
CA HIS A 33 17.82 -11.49 -16.15
C HIS A 33 19.11 -12.01 -15.53
N THR A 34 20.15 -12.10 -16.33
CA THR A 34 21.51 -12.18 -15.83
C THR A 34 21.76 -10.87 -15.09
N PRO A 35 22.16 -10.88 -13.81
CA PRO A 35 22.58 -9.65 -13.16
C PRO A 35 23.73 -9.06 -13.98
N ALA A 36 23.60 -7.80 -14.37
CA ALA A 36 24.72 -7.06 -14.90
C ALA A 36 25.87 -7.14 -13.89
N PRO A 37 27.13 -7.26 -14.34
CA PRO A 37 28.27 -7.24 -13.43
C PRO A 37 28.16 -5.97 -12.60
N ALA A 38 28.27 -6.12 -11.26
CA ALA A 38 28.28 -5.01 -10.34
C ALA A 38 29.40 -4.06 -10.77
N THR A 39 29.03 -2.94 -11.36
CA THR A 39 29.95 -1.84 -11.56
C THR A 39 30.30 -1.36 -10.16
N THR A 40 31.55 -1.56 -9.78
CA THR A 40 32.13 -0.98 -8.57
C THR A 40 31.77 0.50 -8.56
N PRO A 41 31.21 1.05 -7.48
CA PRO A 41 30.97 2.48 -7.41
C PRO A 41 32.27 3.19 -7.72
N ALA A 42 32.25 4.09 -8.69
CA ALA A 42 33.42 4.90 -9.00
C ALA A 42 33.79 5.63 -7.69
N ALA A 43 35.00 5.40 -7.22
CA ALA A 43 35.55 6.12 -6.07
C ALA A 43 35.40 7.61 -6.39
N HIS A 44 34.77 8.35 -5.49
CA HIS A 44 34.71 9.80 -5.59
C HIS A 44 36.16 10.32 -5.73
N PRO A 45 36.50 11.09 -6.77
CA PRO A 45 37.81 11.68 -6.88
C PRO A 45 38.00 12.61 -5.66
N ALA A 46 39.17 12.51 -5.04
CA ALA A 46 39.55 13.38 -3.94
C ALA A 46 39.50 14.84 -4.41
N PRO A 47 39.07 15.78 -3.56
CA PRO A 47 39.06 17.20 -3.91
C PRO A 47 40.49 17.71 -4.06
N GLY A 48 40.89 17.98 -5.26
CA GLY A 48 42.20 18.47 -5.60
C GLY A 48 42.21 19.13 -6.96
N ALA A 49 41.61 20.32 -7.08
CA ALA A 49 41.99 21.25 -8.13
C ALA A 49 41.80 22.68 -7.59
N ALA A 50 42.72 23.57 -7.91
CA ALA A 50 42.69 24.97 -7.56
C ALA A 50 41.34 25.63 -7.84
N ALA A 51 40.91 26.54 -6.99
CA ALA A 51 39.72 27.36 -7.16
C ALA A 51 39.67 27.89 -8.60
N SER A 52 38.85 27.33 -9.44
CA SER A 52 38.67 27.73 -10.83
C SER A 52 37.81 29.01 -10.83
N ASP A 53 38.06 29.94 -11.76
CA ASP A 53 37.23 31.09 -12.04
C ASP A 53 35.87 30.72 -12.67
N LEU A 54 35.43 29.49 -12.47
CA LEU A 54 34.13 29.01 -12.98
C LEU A 54 32.98 29.60 -12.17
N PRO A 55 31.85 29.91 -12.82
CA PRO A 55 30.63 30.32 -12.15
C PRO A 55 30.21 29.31 -11.07
N LYS A 56 29.62 29.83 -9.98
CA LYS A 56 29.09 28.98 -8.91
C LYS A 56 27.69 28.46 -9.26
N CYS A 57 27.25 27.38 -8.66
CA CYS A 57 25.89 26.84 -8.82
C CYS A 57 24.84 27.91 -8.57
N ALA A 58 25.07 28.78 -7.55
CA ALA A 58 24.18 29.89 -7.18
C ALA A 58 23.99 30.94 -8.29
N ASP A 59 24.96 31.13 -9.16
CA ASP A 59 24.92 32.17 -10.22
C ASP A 59 23.84 31.86 -11.28
N CYS A 60 23.51 30.57 -11.48
CA CYS A 60 22.48 30.13 -12.39
C CYS A 60 21.26 29.53 -11.66
N HIS A 61 21.44 28.94 -10.48
CA HIS A 61 20.42 28.20 -9.73
C HIS A 61 20.07 28.88 -8.38
N GLU A 62 19.98 30.22 -8.35
CA GLU A 62 19.71 31.02 -7.13
C GLU A 62 18.48 30.49 -6.34
N ALA A 63 17.40 30.20 -7.03
CA ALA A 63 16.15 29.77 -6.39
C ALA A 63 16.32 28.42 -5.68
N GLN A 64 17.03 27.47 -6.28
CA GLN A 64 17.31 26.15 -5.73
C GLN A 64 18.26 26.25 -4.52
N VAL A 65 19.31 27.02 -4.62
CA VAL A 65 20.26 27.26 -3.52
C VAL A 65 19.56 27.89 -2.33
N LYS A 66 18.74 28.92 -2.56
CA LYS A 66 17.97 29.59 -1.52
C LYS A 66 16.98 28.63 -0.84
N ALA A 67 16.28 27.81 -1.62
CA ALA A 67 15.37 26.81 -1.08
C ALA A 67 16.09 25.72 -0.30
N PHE A 68 17.24 25.29 -0.79
CA PHE A 68 18.06 24.25 -0.16
C PHE A 68 18.64 24.69 1.18
N ALA A 69 18.98 25.95 1.37
CA ALA A 69 19.57 26.47 2.62
C ALA A 69 18.76 26.15 3.88
N SER A 70 17.44 26.00 3.76
CA SER A 70 16.56 25.59 4.87
C SER A 70 16.24 24.08 4.86
N ASN A 71 16.84 23.30 3.97
CA ASN A 71 16.60 21.86 3.81
C ASN A 71 17.32 21.07 4.92
N PRO A 72 16.74 19.97 5.46
CA PRO A 72 17.45 19.06 6.35
C PRO A 72 18.77 18.56 5.76
N HIS A 73 18.83 18.28 4.46
CA HIS A 73 20.06 17.85 3.79
C HIS A 73 21.18 18.91 3.82
N ALA A 74 20.85 20.20 3.79
CA ALA A 74 21.85 21.25 3.94
C ALA A 74 22.55 21.23 5.32
N ARG A 75 21.90 20.65 6.33
CA ARG A 75 22.43 20.55 7.70
C ARG A 75 23.09 19.21 8.01
N SER A 76 22.98 18.23 7.13
CA SER A 76 23.51 16.86 7.36
C SER A 76 25.05 16.79 7.28
N HIS A 77 25.70 17.84 6.79
CA HIS A 77 27.15 17.93 6.64
C HIS A 77 27.90 18.51 7.85
N GLY A 78 27.21 18.68 8.98
CA GLY A 78 27.84 19.16 10.24
C GLY A 78 27.46 20.59 10.64
N PRO A 79 27.97 21.07 11.79
CA PRO A 79 27.61 22.39 12.35
C PRO A 79 28.22 23.59 11.60
N THR A 80 29.25 23.37 10.83
CA THR A 80 29.73 24.33 9.83
C THR A 80 28.94 24.00 8.56
N ALA A 81 28.00 24.87 8.19
CA ALA A 81 27.27 24.71 6.91
C ALA A 81 28.31 24.55 5.81
N PRO A 82 28.31 23.46 5.03
CA PRO A 82 29.21 23.33 3.91
C PRO A 82 28.96 24.47 2.94
N ASP A 83 29.99 24.85 2.19
CA ASP A 83 29.79 25.70 1.04
C ASP A 83 28.61 25.12 0.24
N PRO A 84 27.62 25.91 -0.19
CA PRO A 84 26.51 25.43 -1.03
C PRO A 84 26.96 24.57 -2.21
N GLU A 85 28.13 24.87 -2.78
CA GLU A 85 28.75 24.10 -3.86
C GLU A 85 29.02 22.63 -3.45
N GLU A 86 29.65 22.43 -2.29
CA GLU A 86 29.96 21.11 -1.76
C GLU A 86 28.68 20.31 -1.48
N ALA A 87 27.66 20.97 -0.92
CA ALA A 87 26.39 20.34 -0.64
C ALA A 87 25.64 19.90 -1.92
N CYS A 88 25.71 20.68 -2.99
CA CYS A 88 25.14 20.34 -4.30
C CYS A 88 25.89 19.15 -4.92
N SER A 89 27.21 19.17 -4.88
CA SER A 89 28.08 18.14 -5.46
C SER A 89 27.92 16.78 -4.80
N THR A 90 27.52 16.73 -3.53
CA THR A 90 27.23 15.47 -2.82
C THR A 90 26.16 14.64 -3.52
N CYS A 91 25.19 15.29 -4.13
CA CYS A 91 24.14 14.63 -4.88
C CYS A 91 24.38 14.67 -6.39
N HIS A 92 24.79 15.81 -6.93
CA HIS A 92 24.89 16.05 -8.36
C HIS A 92 26.27 15.71 -8.96
N GLY A 93 27.26 15.36 -8.12
CA GLY A 93 28.61 15.07 -8.56
C GLY A 93 29.38 16.33 -8.97
N ASP A 94 30.43 16.13 -9.78
CA ASP A 94 31.24 17.23 -10.30
C ASP A 94 30.48 17.99 -11.40
N GLY A 95 30.17 19.26 -11.14
CA GLY A 95 29.44 20.13 -12.05
C GLY A 95 30.30 20.82 -13.11
N THR A 96 31.62 20.64 -13.12
CA THR A 96 32.56 21.37 -13.99
C THR A 96 32.16 21.27 -15.47
N ALA A 97 31.93 20.05 -15.99
CA ALA A 97 31.57 19.85 -17.40
C ALA A 97 30.19 20.44 -17.75
N HIS A 98 29.26 20.48 -16.78
CA HIS A 98 27.96 21.14 -16.92
C HIS A 98 28.12 22.67 -17.05
N ILE A 99 28.94 23.26 -16.21
CA ILE A 99 29.21 24.70 -16.23
C ILE A 99 29.93 25.10 -17.54
N GLU A 100 30.97 24.38 -17.92
CA GLU A 100 31.73 24.65 -19.14
C GLU A 100 30.90 24.50 -20.42
N SER A 101 29.86 23.68 -20.38
CA SER A 101 28.93 23.52 -21.50
C SER A 101 27.72 24.45 -21.47
N SER A 102 27.75 25.51 -20.64
CA SER A 102 26.67 26.46 -20.48
C SER A 102 25.35 25.83 -20.00
N GLY A 103 25.46 24.81 -19.14
CA GLY A 103 24.30 24.22 -18.47
C GLY A 103 23.73 22.97 -19.16
N ASP A 104 24.50 22.22 -19.92
CA ASP A 104 24.04 20.96 -20.53
C ASP A 104 23.66 19.95 -19.44
N PRO A 105 22.36 19.58 -19.29
CA PRO A 105 21.91 18.68 -18.23
C PRO A 105 22.41 17.25 -18.37
N THR A 106 22.95 16.87 -19.52
CA THR A 106 23.50 15.53 -19.73
C THR A 106 24.91 15.37 -19.13
N LYS A 107 25.52 16.48 -18.71
CA LYS A 107 26.88 16.52 -18.16
C LYS A 107 26.92 16.68 -16.63
N ILE A 108 25.78 16.53 -15.97
CA ILE A 108 25.66 16.52 -14.53
C ILE A 108 24.72 15.40 -14.11
N GLN A 109 24.88 14.87 -12.91
CA GLN A 109 24.01 13.83 -12.43
C GLN A 109 22.59 14.36 -12.19
N THR A 110 21.62 13.75 -12.85
CA THR A 110 20.19 14.03 -12.68
C THR A 110 19.47 12.78 -12.18
N PHE A 111 18.35 12.97 -11.46
CA PHE A 111 17.66 11.88 -10.76
C PHE A 111 16.33 11.58 -11.44
N HIS A 112 16.38 11.07 -12.65
CA HIS A 112 15.22 10.64 -13.43
C HIS A 112 15.08 9.11 -13.39
N GLY A 113 13.86 8.62 -13.24
CA GLY A 113 13.62 7.17 -13.25
C GLY A 113 14.07 6.45 -11.98
N LEU A 114 14.23 5.13 -12.10
CA LEU A 114 14.63 4.26 -10.97
C LEU A 114 16.08 4.48 -10.55
N ASP A 115 16.95 4.78 -11.50
CA ASP A 115 18.40 4.96 -11.27
C ASP A 115 18.67 6.09 -10.26
N GLY A 116 17.79 7.10 -10.21
CA GLY A 116 17.89 8.16 -9.23
C GLY A 116 17.69 7.72 -7.77
N ALA A 117 17.08 6.56 -7.52
CA ALA A 117 16.87 6.07 -6.17
C ALA A 117 18.16 5.59 -5.50
N GLU A 118 19.13 5.07 -6.26
CA GLU A 118 20.38 4.51 -5.72
C GLU A 118 21.17 5.57 -4.94
N ASN A 119 21.21 6.79 -5.43
CA ASN A 119 21.88 7.89 -4.74
C ASN A 119 21.24 8.22 -3.39
N CYS A 120 19.93 8.24 -3.31
CA CYS A 120 19.23 8.45 -2.05
C CYS A 120 19.50 7.30 -1.07
N LEU A 121 19.45 6.06 -1.57
CA LEU A 121 19.65 4.85 -0.79
C LEU A 121 21.09 4.65 -0.33
N SER A 122 22.07 5.31 -0.92
CA SER A 122 23.45 5.28 -0.42
C SER A 122 23.56 5.76 1.04
N CYS A 123 22.72 6.70 1.42
CA CYS A 123 22.60 7.20 2.80
C CYS A 123 21.35 6.66 3.51
N HIS A 124 20.20 6.59 2.82
CA HIS A 124 18.91 6.23 3.41
C HIS A 124 18.64 4.73 3.50
N SER A 125 19.45 3.87 2.92
CA SER A 125 19.30 2.40 3.01
C SER A 125 19.53 1.84 4.42
N LYS A 126 20.26 2.58 5.27
CA LYS A 126 20.64 2.17 6.63
C LYS A 126 19.73 2.73 7.71
N SER A 127 18.83 3.65 7.36
CA SER A 127 17.96 4.33 8.31
C SER A 127 16.50 3.90 8.14
N ASP A 128 15.84 3.65 9.27
CA ASP A 128 14.40 3.58 9.33
C ASP A 128 13.82 5.01 9.10
N PRO A 129 12.76 5.22 8.34
CA PRO A 129 11.83 4.24 7.74
C PRO A 129 12.18 3.76 6.32
N HIS A 130 13.28 4.23 5.74
CA HIS A 130 13.58 4.00 4.31
C HIS A 130 14.24 2.64 4.02
N GLY A 131 14.83 2.00 5.04
CA GLY A 131 15.55 0.73 4.87
C GLY A 131 14.72 -0.42 4.31
N SER A 132 13.40 -0.36 4.45
CA SER A 132 12.48 -1.35 3.88
C SER A 132 11.98 -1.01 2.48
N PHE A 133 12.21 0.21 1.98
CA PHE A 133 11.67 0.69 0.71
C PHE A 133 12.05 -0.20 -0.47
N ALA A 134 13.30 -0.66 -0.54
CA ALA A 134 13.78 -1.51 -1.63
C ALA A 134 12.98 -2.82 -1.81
N PHE A 135 12.27 -3.24 -0.77
CA PHE A 135 11.43 -4.44 -0.76
C PHE A 135 9.93 -4.11 -0.85
N GLY A 136 9.58 -2.84 -0.95
CA GLY A 136 8.22 -2.33 -0.99
C GLY A 136 7.51 -2.46 -2.33
N PHE A 137 6.21 -2.21 -2.33
CA PHE A 137 5.42 -2.18 -3.57
C PHE A 137 5.85 -1.04 -4.49
N HIS A 138 6.16 0.13 -3.93
CA HIS A 138 6.56 1.30 -4.69
C HIS A 138 7.94 1.12 -5.35
N ALA A 139 8.89 0.49 -4.68
CA ALA A 139 10.21 0.22 -5.24
C ALA A 139 10.19 -0.76 -6.43
N ASN A 140 9.16 -1.60 -6.50
CA ASN A 140 8.98 -2.54 -7.61
C ASN A 140 8.17 -1.97 -8.79
N SER A 141 7.82 -0.69 -8.74
CA SER A 141 7.09 0.01 -9.79
C SER A 141 8.06 0.86 -10.60
N ALA A 142 8.17 0.58 -11.90
CA ALA A 142 8.95 1.41 -12.82
C ALA A 142 8.46 2.88 -12.91
N ALA A 143 7.27 3.16 -12.39
CA ALA A 143 6.67 4.49 -12.43
C ALA A 143 6.94 5.33 -11.17
N VAL A 144 7.55 4.76 -10.12
CA VAL A 144 7.71 5.43 -8.82
C VAL A 144 9.15 5.41 -8.37
N ASN A 145 9.67 6.58 -8.03
CA ASN A 145 10.96 6.77 -7.37
C ASN A 145 10.81 7.71 -6.18
N CYS A 146 11.89 8.01 -5.47
CA CYS A 146 11.87 8.90 -4.30
C CYS A 146 11.29 10.28 -4.64
N LEU A 147 11.64 10.84 -5.80
CA LEU A 147 11.19 12.16 -6.24
C LEU A 147 9.74 12.20 -6.74
N SER A 148 9.10 11.04 -6.92
CA SER A 148 7.66 10.98 -7.17
C SER A 148 6.84 11.46 -5.97
N CYS A 149 7.43 11.38 -4.78
CA CYS A 149 6.80 11.77 -3.52
C CYS A 149 7.54 12.91 -2.82
N HIS A 150 8.86 12.95 -2.88
CA HIS A 150 9.69 13.93 -2.19
C HIS A 150 10.20 15.03 -3.13
N SER A 151 10.34 16.24 -2.61
CA SER A 151 10.92 17.37 -3.32
C SER A 151 12.05 17.97 -2.53
N ILE A 152 13.27 17.81 -3.02
CA ILE A 152 14.48 18.32 -2.36
C ILE A 152 14.68 19.84 -2.62
N HIS A 153 14.26 20.31 -3.80
CA HIS A 153 14.44 21.71 -4.22
C HIS A 153 13.14 22.53 -4.17
N ALA A 154 12.16 22.14 -3.34
CA ALA A 154 10.91 22.90 -3.25
C ALA A 154 11.16 24.35 -2.83
N THR A 155 10.61 25.30 -3.62
CA THR A 155 10.78 26.75 -3.43
C THR A 155 9.63 27.39 -2.63
N GLY A 156 8.65 26.62 -2.17
CA GLY A 156 7.47 27.06 -1.42
C GLY A 156 7.42 26.56 0.02
N PRO A 157 6.29 26.79 0.71
CA PRO A 157 6.02 26.17 1.99
C PRO A 157 6.23 24.66 1.88
N ARG A 158 7.07 24.09 2.73
CA ARG A 158 7.39 22.67 2.66
C ARG A 158 6.31 21.86 3.34
N ALA A 159 5.82 20.84 2.65
CA ALA A 159 5.10 19.78 3.29
C ALA A 159 6.03 19.04 4.27
N GLU A 160 5.47 18.50 5.31
CA GLU A 160 6.20 17.68 6.28
C GLU A 160 6.98 16.57 5.55
N HIS A 161 8.16 16.23 6.02
CA HIS A 161 9.04 15.21 5.43
C HIS A 161 9.46 15.47 3.97
N LEU A 162 9.56 16.73 3.56
CA LEU A 162 9.93 17.14 2.19
C LEU A 162 9.00 16.55 1.11
N LEU A 163 7.75 16.29 1.42
CA LEU A 163 6.79 15.84 0.42
C LEU A 163 6.54 16.93 -0.64
N ALA A 164 6.40 16.49 -1.89
CA ALA A 164 6.10 17.39 -3.02
C ALA A 164 4.72 18.03 -2.91
N LYS A 165 3.80 17.40 -2.18
CA LYS A 165 2.44 17.86 -1.88
C LYS A 165 2.02 17.30 -0.52
N ASP A 166 0.96 17.83 0.06
CA ASP A 166 0.32 17.23 1.21
C ASP A 166 -0.06 15.76 0.93
N THR A 167 0.00 14.93 1.95
CA THR A 167 -0.12 13.46 1.84
C THR A 167 -1.38 13.02 1.07
N GLY A 168 -2.53 13.60 1.35
CA GLY A 168 -3.79 13.23 0.68
C GLY A 168 -3.72 13.47 -0.83
N PRO A 169 -3.54 14.72 -1.30
CA PRO A 169 -3.38 15.06 -2.71
C PRO A 169 -2.23 14.29 -3.39
N LEU A 170 -1.12 14.06 -2.69
CA LEU A 170 0.02 13.34 -3.24
C LEU A 170 -0.36 11.89 -3.62
N CYS A 171 -0.89 11.14 -2.67
CA CYS A 171 -1.27 9.74 -2.91
C CYS A 171 -2.37 9.61 -3.97
N GLN A 172 -3.32 10.56 -3.98
CA GLN A 172 -4.44 10.56 -4.91
C GLN A 172 -4.05 10.81 -6.38
N THR A 173 -2.85 11.30 -6.66
CA THR A 173 -2.38 11.47 -8.06
C THR A 173 -2.31 10.13 -8.79
N CYS A 174 -2.00 9.05 -8.09
CA CYS A 174 -1.91 7.70 -8.65
C CYS A 174 -3.05 6.79 -8.15
N HIS A 175 -3.42 6.89 -6.87
CA HIS A 175 -4.46 6.07 -6.24
C HIS A 175 -5.87 6.64 -6.42
N THR A 176 -6.23 7.00 -7.66
CA THR A 176 -7.49 7.68 -8.00
C THR A 176 -8.74 6.87 -7.62
N GLY A 177 -8.72 5.55 -7.79
CA GLY A 177 -9.82 4.65 -7.43
C GLY A 177 -10.08 4.62 -5.92
N ILE A 178 -9.01 4.62 -5.12
CA ILE A 178 -9.11 4.68 -3.66
C ILE A 178 -9.65 6.05 -3.23
N ALA A 179 -9.14 7.13 -3.83
CA ALA A 179 -9.62 8.47 -3.59
C ALA A 179 -11.12 8.61 -3.92
N ALA A 180 -11.56 8.03 -5.02
CA ALA A 180 -12.98 7.98 -5.39
C ALA A 180 -13.82 7.19 -4.39
N SER A 181 -13.30 6.09 -3.84
CA SER A 181 -14.00 5.32 -2.80
C SER A 181 -14.28 6.17 -1.56
N PHE A 182 -13.29 6.91 -1.05
CA PHE A 182 -13.47 7.79 0.10
C PHE A 182 -14.48 8.92 -0.17
N ARG A 183 -14.52 9.46 -1.38
CA ARG A 183 -15.45 10.55 -1.74
C ARG A 183 -16.87 10.08 -1.99
N ASN A 184 -17.03 8.93 -2.64
CA ASN A 184 -18.31 8.49 -3.19
C ASN A 184 -19.05 7.49 -2.30
N LYS A 185 -18.37 6.86 -1.35
CA LYS A 185 -18.99 5.90 -0.43
C LYS A 185 -19.59 6.63 0.78
N PRO A 186 -20.85 6.36 1.14
CA PRO A 186 -21.51 7.05 2.23
C PRO A 186 -20.92 6.73 3.60
N PHE A 187 -20.33 5.55 3.75
CA PHE A 187 -19.70 5.12 5.01
C PHE A 187 -18.19 4.95 4.74
N ALA A 188 -17.43 6.00 5.00
CA ALA A 188 -15.98 6.05 4.85
C ALA A 188 -15.38 6.92 5.95
N HIS A 189 -14.10 6.69 6.25
CA HIS A 189 -13.34 7.64 7.07
C HIS A 189 -13.24 8.98 6.35
N ARG A 190 -13.32 10.07 7.11
CA ARG A 190 -13.40 11.43 6.54
C ARG A 190 -12.00 12.04 6.46
N LEU A 191 -11.32 11.74 5.36
CA LEU A 191 -9.98 12.29 5.06
C LEU A 191 -10.03 13.80 4.73
N ASP A 192 -11.17 14.30 4.31
CA ASP A 192 -11.41 15.69 3.92
C ASP A 192 -11.51 16.67 5.10
N ARG A 193 -11.59 16.17 6.33
CA ARG A 193 -11.76 16.99 7.54
C ARG A 193 -10.47 17.17 8.36
N GLY A 194 -9.33 16.75 7.84
CA GLY A 194 -8.02 16.99 8.43
C GLY A 194 -7.67 16.16 9.68
N GLY A 195 -8.54 15.19 10.08
CA GLY A 195 -8.29 14.35 11.24
C GLY A 195 -7.54 13.05 10.94
N MET A 196 -7.37 12.71 9.67
CA MET A 196 -6.76 11.45 9.24
C MET A 196 -6.18 11.59 7.83
N THR A 197 -5.07 10.93 7.58
CA THR A 197 -4.37 10.89 6.30
C THR A 197 -4.09 9.44 5.87
N CYS A 198 -3.61 9.25 4.65
CA CYS A 198 -3.26 7.92 4.15
C CYS A 198 -2.17 7.25 4.99
N VAL A 199 -1.21 8.05 5.49
CA VAL A 199 -0.07 7.54 6.25
C VAL A 199 -0.39 7.21 7.71
N ASP A 200 -1.58 7.49 8.20
CA ASP A 200 -2.00 6.99 9.51
C ASP A 200 -2.22 5.48 9.48
N CYS A 201 -2.61 4.94 8.33
CA CYS A 201 -2.83 3.51 8.13
C CYS A 201 -1.75 2.83 7.27
N HIS A 202 -1.11 3.56 6.37
CA HIS A 202 -0.14 3.04 5.41
C HIS A 202 1.24 3.62 5.65
N ASN A 203 2.28 2.79 5.45
CA ASN A 203 3.64 3.28 5.31
C ASN A 203 4.11 3.03 3.86
N PRO A 204 4.32 4.09 3.05
CA PRO A 204 4.74 3.93 1.66
C PRO A 204 6.13 3.30 1.49
N HIS A 205 6.92 3.25 2.58
CA HIS A 205 8.26 2.65 2.60
C HIS A 205 8.27 1.19 3.09
N ASP A 206 7.12 0.62 3.47
CA ASP A 206 7.05 -0.74 4.01
C ASP A 206 7.28 -1.84 2.96
N ARG A 207 7.64 -3.01 3.46
CA ARG A 207 7.89 -4.21 2.67
C ARG A 207 6.64 -4.67 1.92
N LYS A 208 6.87 -5.31 0.78
CA LYS A 208 5.82 -6.00 0.03
C LYS A 208 5.13 -7.05 0.92
N GLY A 209 3.81 -7.04 0.93
CA GLY A 209 2.99 -7.96 1.74
C GLY A 209 2.49 -7.37 3.05
N GLN A 210 2.89 -6.16 3.41
CA GLN A 210 2.42 -5.45 4.59
C GLN A 210 1.75 -4.13 4.20
N PRO A 211 0.55 -4.18 3.60
CA PRO A 211 -0.10 -2.99 3.04
C PRO A 211 -0.62 -2.02 4.11
N VAL A 212 -0.76 -2.44 5.35
CA VAL A 212 -1.24 -1.64 6.48
C VAL A 212 -0.19 -1.64 7.57
N LYS A 213 0.07 -0.48 8.16
CA LYS A 213 0.96 -0.34 9.32
C LYS A 213 0.54 -1.29 10.43
N LEU A 214 1.53 -1.82 11.13
CA LEU A 214 1.35 -2.50 12.40
C LEU A 214 1.73 -1.56 13.54
N THR A 215 1.06 -1.74 14.68
CA THR A 215 1.48 -1.15 15.95
C THR A 215 2.77 -1.79 16.45
N ALA A 216 3.37 -1.27 17.50
CA ALA A 216 4.54 -1.88 18.12
C ALA A 216 4.30 -3.33 18.58
N ASP A 217 3.04 -3.67 18.90
CA ASP A 217 2.63 -5.01 19.31
C ASP A 217 2.27 -5.93 18.12
N GLY A 218 2.46 -5.46 16.88
CA GLY A 218 2.21 -6.24 15.66
C GLY A 218 0.75 -6.28 15.20
N GLU A 219 -0.13 -5.45 15.77
CA GLU A 219 -1.54 -5.36 15.39
C GLU A 219 -1.75 -4.35 14.26
N LEU A 220 -2.88 -4.43 13.54
CA LEU A 220 -3.23 -3.45 12.53
C LEU A 220 -3.39 -2.04 13.11
N ALA A 221 -2.98 -1.01 12.37
CA ALA A 221 -3.09 0.40 12.77
C ALA A 221 -4.49 0.85 13.19
N CYS A 222 -5.53 0.10 12.82
CA CYS A 222 -6.92 0.38 13.20
C CYS A 222 -7.09 0.57 14.72
N VAL A 223 -6.42 -0.24 15.52
CA VAL A 223 -6.55 -0.23 16.99
C VAL A 223 -5.87 0.97 17.65
N SER A 224 -5.08 1.74 16.92
CA SER A 224 -4.54 3.01 17.43
C SER A 224 -5.63 4.05 17.69
N CYS A 225 -6.74 3.98 16.92
CA CYS A 225 -7.91 4.84 17.10
C CYS A 225 -9.11 4.07 17.67
N HIS A 226 -9.27 2.78 17.34
CA HIS A 226 -10.34 1.91 17.79
C HIS A 226 -9.88 0.99 18.94
N ALA A 227 -9.24 1.59 19.96
CA ALA A 227 -8.66 0.86 21.08
C ALA A 227 -9.68 -0.01 21.84
N GLU A 228 -10.95 0.42 21.89
CA GLU A 228 -12.03 -0.33 22.53
C GLU A 228 -12.42 -1.64 21.80
N LYS A 229 -11.90 -1.85 20.59
CA LYS A 229 -12.09 -3.08 19.81
C LYS A 229 -10.88 -4.03 19.87
N ARG A 230 -9.84 -3.59 20.55
CA ARG A 230 -8.57 -4.36 20.65
C ARG A 230 -8.67 -5.53 21.62
N GLY A 231 -9.32 -5.34 22.75
CA GLY A 231 -9.23 -6.24 23.89
C GLY A 231 -8.05 -5.91 24.81
N PRO A 232 -7.54 -6.85 25.61
CA PRO A 232 -7.93 -8.27 25.63
C PRO A 232 -9.35 -8.48 26.19
N PHE A 233 -10.05 -9.48 25.64
CA PHE A 233 -11.35 -9.90 26.12
C PHE A 233 -11.26 -11.30 26.74
N VAL A 234 -12.15 -11.61 27.69
CA VAL A 234 -12.24 -12.98 28.25
C VAL A 234 -12.74 -13.95 27.18
N PHE A 235 -13.67 -13.49 26.34
CA PHE A 235 -14.21 -14.23 25.21
C PHE A 235 -13.92 -13.44 23.93
N ASP A 236 -12.90 -13.88 23.20
CA ASP A 236 -12.49 -13.28 21.95
C ASP A 236 -13.29 -13.82 20.77
N HIS A 237 -13.73 -12.93 19.88
CA HIS A 237 -14.15 -13.37 18.56
C HIS A 237 -12.88 -13.59 17.69
N VAL A 238 -12.68 -14.81 17.21
CA VAL A 238 -11.43 -15.25 16.56
C VAL A 238 -10.92 -14.33 15.45
N THR A 239 -11.84 -13.68 14.73
CA THR A 239 -11.49 -12.72 13.68
C THR A 239 -11.16 -11.33 14.23
N GLY A 240 -11.64 -10.99 15.43
CA GLY A 240 -11.42 -9.70 16.09
C GLY A 240 -10.08 -9.65 16.82
N SER A 241 -9.78 -10.64 17.64
CA SER A 241 -8.56 -10.72 18.45
C SER A 241 -7.28 -10.90 17.61
N ALA A 242 -7.38 -11.53 16.44
CA ALA A 242 -6.27 -11.65 15.49
C ALA A 242 -6.02 -10.39 14.66
N GLY A 243 -6.67 -9.26 14.99
CA GLY A 243 -6.50 -8.00 14.26
C GLY A 243 -7.06 -8.00 12.84
N ASN A 244 -7.90 -8.97 12.47
CA ASN A 244 -8.38 -9.11 11.10
C ASN A 244 -9.67 -8.31 10.84
N CYS A 245 -9.62 -7.01 11.12
CA CYS A 245 -10.73 -6.08 10.93
C CYS A 245 -11.31 -6.13 9.51
N LEU A 246 -10.44 -6.34 8.52
CA LEU A 246 -10.79 -6.32 7.09
C LEU A 246 -11.57 -7.56 6.63
N THR A 247 -11.73 -8.57 7.48
CA THR A 247 -12.65 -9.69 7.21
C THR A 247 -14.11 -9.22 7.16
N CYS A 248 -14.44 -8.19 7.93
CA CYS A 248 -15.79 -7.65 8.05
C CYS A 248 -15.93 -6.22 7.51
N HIS A 249 -14.85 -5.43 7.51
CA HIS A 249 -14.87 -4.01 7.20
C HIS A 249 -14.06 -3.66 5.95
N GLN A 250 -14.51 -2.64 5.21
CA GLN A 250 -13.79 -2.01 4.10
C GLN A 250 -13.24 -0.66 4.54
N ALA A 251 -11.95 -0.58 4.85
CA ALA A 251 -11.32 0.62 5.40
C ALA A 251 -11.40 1.85 4.45
N HIS A 252 -11.43 1.63 3.13
CA HIS A 252 -11.54 2.69 2.13
C HIS A 252 -12.99 3.13 1.83
N GLY A 253 -13.92 2.69 2.66
CA GLY A 253 -15.33 3.03 2.55
C GLY A 253 -16.19 1.93 1.93
N SER A 254 -17.46 1.94 2.30
CA SER A 254 -18.48 0.98 1.87
C SER A 254 -19.80 1.69 1.61
N SER A 255 -20.65 1.07 0.80
CA SER A 255 -22.05 1.46 0.66
C SER A 255 -22.89 1.01 1.86
N ASN A 256 -22.32 0.17 2.74
CA ASN A 256 -23.02 -0.42 3.88
C ASN A 256 -22.66 0.28 5.19
N PRO A 257 -23.61 0.43 6.12
CA PRO A 257 -23.33 1.01 7.43
C PRO A 257 -22.15 0.36 8.14
N LYS A 258 -21.43 1.14 8.96
CA LYS A 258 -20.23 0.69 9.69
C LYS A 258 -19.12 0.15 8.76
N GLN A 259 -19.12 0.54 7.50
CA GLN A 259 -18.16 0.10 6.49
C GLN A 259 -18.12 -1.43 6.32
N LEU A 260 -19.25 -2.12 6.48
CA LEU A 260 -19.30 -3.57 6.30
C LEU A 260 -19.12 -3.96 4.83
N ILE A 261 -18.49 -5.12 4.61
CA ILE A 261 -18.29 -5.68 3.26
C ILE A 261 -19.61 -6.20 2.66
N TRP A 262 -20.59 -6.57 3.50
CA TRP A 262 -21.90 -7.07 3.10
C TRP A 262 -23.02 -6.12 3.54
N ALA A 263 -24.04 -5.99 2.69
CA ALA A 263 -25.20 -5.17 2.99
C ALA A 263 -26.06 -5.75 4.13
N ARG A 264 -26.08 -7.05 4.26
CA ARG A 264 -26.85 -7.78 5.26
C ARG A 264 -25.92 -8.42 6.27
N VAL A 265 -26.17 -8.14 7.55
CA VAL A 265 -25.37 -8.65 8.68
C VAL A 265 -25.44 -10.17 8.78
N ASP A 266 -26.62 -10.78 8.56
CA ASP A 266 -26.76 -12.23 8.58
C ASP A 266 -25.90 -12.91 7.51
N GLN A 267 -25.84 -12.36 6.29
CA GLN A 267 -24.98 -12.90 5.24
C GLN A 267 -23.50 -12.83 5.63
N LEU A 268 -23.07 -11.74 6.26
CA LEU A 268 -21.71 -11.60 6.75
C LEU A 268 -21.39 -12.67 7.80
N CYS A 269 -22.26 -12.82 8.81
CA CYS A 269 -22.05 -13.81 9.88
C CYS A 269 -22.10 -15.25 9.34
N LEU A 270 -23.08 -15.55 8.47
CA LEU A 270 -23.29 -16.88 7.90
C LEU A 270 -22.20 -17.26 6.88
N SER A 271 -21.37 -16.36 6.42
CA SER A 271 -20.20 -16.71 5.60
C SER A 271 -19.23 -17.65 6.36
N CYS A 272 -19.21 -17.55 7.70
CA CYS A 272 -18.42 -18.41 8.58
C CYS A 272 -19.30 -19.32 9.46
N HIS A 273 -20.44 -18.84 9.93
CA HIS A 273 -21.36 -19.53 10.84
C HIS A 273 -22.47 -20.32 10.09
N SER A 274 -22.12 -21.01 9.02
CA SER A 274 -23.07 -21.80 8.23
C SER A 274 -22.87 -23.30 8.43
N LYS A 275 -23.94 -24.08 8.18
CA LYS A 275 -23.90 -25.56 8.21
C LYS A 275 -23.00 -26.19 7.13
N THR A 276 -22.64 -25.42 6.12
CA THR A 276 -21.94 -25.90 4.93
C THR A 276 -20.52 -25.39 4.91
N GLY A 277 -19.56 -26.21 5.36
CA GLY A 277 -18.16 -26.04 5.01
C GLY A 277 -17.21 -25.43 6.03
N GLY A 278 -17.66 -25.06 7.22
CA GLY A 278 -16.74 -24.69 8.32
C GLY A 278 -16.23 -25.91 9.09
N PRO A 279 -15.08 -25.80 9.79
CA PRO A 279 -14.65 -26.87 10.69
C PRO A 279 -15.79 -27.16 11.68
N LYS A 280 -16.08 -28.44 11.88
CA LYS A 280 -17.16 -28.94 12.77
C LYS A 280 -16.80 -28.73 14.25
N THR A 281 -16.48 -27.50 14.64
CA THR A 281 -16.25 -27.12 16.02
C THR A 281 -17.61 -26.75 16.63
N ALA A 282 -17.88 -27.32 17.79
CA ALA A 282 -19.07 -26.98 18.59
C ALA A 282 -19.11 -25.45 18.74
N GLY A 283 -20.21 -24.82 18.31
CA GLY A 283 -20.40 -23.37 18.40
C GLY A 283 -20.38 -22.60 17.07
N ASN A 284 -20.01 -23.24 15.94
CA ASN A 284 -19.92 -22.54 14.64
C ASN A 284 -21.25 -22.46 13.87
N GLN A 285 -22.34 -22.93 14.43
CA GLN A 285 -23.67 -22.90 13.81
C GLN A 285 -24.67 -22.18 14.69
N PRO A 286 -25.56 -21.34 14.12
CA PRO A 286 -26.68 -20.84 14.86
C PRO A 286 -27.49 -21.99 15.43
N PRO A 287 -27.92 -21.94 16.72
CA PRO A 287 -28.78 -22.94 17.30
C PRO A 287 -30.09 -23.11 16.52
N SER A 288 -30.70 -24.30 16.59
CA SER A 288 -31.92 -24.63 15.85
C SER A 288 -33.09 -23.70 16.10
N PHE A 289 -33.14 -23.04 17.28
CA PHE A 289 -34.16 -22.03 17.61
C PHE A 289 -33.96 -20.69 16.90
N HIS A 290 -32.84 -20.46 16.24
CA HIS A 290 -32.64 -19.30 15.36
C HIS A 290 -33.25 -19.58 13.99
N ASP A 291 -34.57 -19.37 13.87
CA ASP A 291 -35.22 -19.45 12.57
C ASP A 291 -34.80 -18.26 11.69
N LEU A 292 -33.84 -18.50 10.81
CA LEU A 292 -33.25 -17.49 9.91
C LEU A 292 -34.23 -16.96 8.86
N THR A 293 -35.42 -17.54 8.74
CA THR A 293 -36.50 -17.03 7.89
C THR A 293 -37.18 -15.82 8.54
N LEU A 294 -37.15 -15.75 9.86
CA LEU A 294 -37.78 -14.66 10.63
C LEU A 294 -36.92 -13.39 10.59
N PRO A 295 -37.49 -12.20 10.35
CA PRO A 295 -36.79 -10.94 10.26
C PRO A 295 -35.91 -10.61 11.49
N ARG A 296 -36.34 -10.98 12.70
CA ARG A 296 -35.58 -10.73 13.94
C ARG A 296 -34.21 -11.40 14.00
N TYR A 297 -34.00 -12.49 13.26
CA TYR A 297 -32.73 -13.21 13.21
C TYR A 297 -31.84 -12.80 12.01
N ARG A 298 -32.29 -11.87 11.16
CA ARG A 298 -31.51 -11.35 10.03
C ARG A 298 -30.47 -10.30 10.42
N ASN A 299 -30.51 -9.79 11.63
CA ASN A 299 -29.49 -8.91 12.17
C ASN A 299 -28.92 -9.49 13.47
N CYS A 300 -27.92 -10.34 13.35
CA CYS A 300 -27.31 -11.07 14.47
C CYS A 300 -26.80 -10.12 15.56
N THR A 301 -26.29 -8.93 15.18
CA THR A 301 -25.76 -7.95 16.12
C THR A 301 -26.83 -7.18 16.91
N THR A 302 -28.11 -7.44 16.69
CA THR A 302 -29.17 -6.94 17.57
C THR A 302 -29.13 -7.60 18.96
N CYS A 303 -28.73 -8.87 19.01
CA CYS A 303 -28.56 -9.64 20.25
C CYS A 303 -27.08 -9.86 20.59
N HIS A 304 -26.25 -10.23 19.59
CA HIS A 304 -24.81 -10.42 19.74
C HIS A 304 -24.08 -9.08 19.63
N VAL A 305 -24.29 -8.20 20.60
CA VAL A 305 -23.83 -6.80 20.54
C VAL A 305 -22.32 -6.62 20.72
N ALA A 306 -21.68 -7.56 21.44
CA ALA A 306 -20.26 -7.50 21.76
C ALA A 306 -19.39 -8.31 20.76
N ILE A 307 -19.71 -8.21 19.47
CA ILE A 307 -19.13 -9.07 18.43
C ILE A 307 -17.61 -8.95 18.26
N HIS A 308 -16.98 -7.90 18.76
CA HIS A 308 -15.52 -7.75 18.72
C HIS A 308 -14.81 -8.48 19.87
N GLY A 309 -15.58 -8.92 20.88
CA GLY A 309 -15.13 -9.60 22.08
C GLY A 309 -15.96 -9.19 23.29
N SER A 310 -16.05 -10.05 24.29
CA SER A 310 -16.83 -9.83 25.50
C SER A 310 -16.07 -10.28 26.75
N ASN A 311 -16.23 -9.53 27.84
CA ASN A 311 -15.74 -9.95 29.15
C ASN A 311 -16.84 -10.66 30.00
N LEU A 312 -18.06 -10.73 29.48
CA LEU A 312 -19.23 -11.17 30.23
C LEU A 312 -19.97 -12.34 29.56
N SER A 313 -19.83 -12.53 28.26
CA SER A 313 -20.66 -13.47 27.52
C SER A 313 -19.87 -14.19 26.45
N GLU A 314 -19.79 -15.51 26.56
CA GLU A 314 -19.16 -16.39 25.56
C GLU A 314 -19.84 -16.28 24.17
N VAL A 315 -21.11 -15.93 24.15
CA VAL A 315 -21.91 -15.77 22.92
C VAL A 315 -22.12 -14.29 22.56
N PHE A 316 -21.34 -13.39 23.13
CA PHE A 316 -21.28 -11.97 22.77
C PHE A 316 -22.61 -11.18 22.94
N LEU A 317 -23.45 -11.56 23.89
CA LEU A 317 -24.70 -10.85 24.15
C LEU A 317 -24.52 -9.50 24.89
N LYS A 318 -23.36 -9.34 25.56
CA LYS A 318 -22.97 -8.13 26.30
C LYS A 318 -21.48 -7.87 26.12
#